data_15d197e9432e4c6a9f910177eba611ae
#
_entry.id   15d197e9432e4c6a9f910177eba611ae
#
_cell.length_a   1.000
_cell.length_b   1.000
_cell.length_c   1.000
_cell.angle_alpha   90.00
_cell.angle_beta   90.00
_cell.angle_gamma   90.00
#
_symmetry.space_group_name_H-M   'P 1'
#
loop_
_entity.id
_entity.type
_entity.pdbx_description
1 polymer ?
#
loop_
_entity_poly.entity_id
_entity_poly.type
_entity_poly.pdbx_seq_one_letter_code
_entity_poly.pdbx_strand_id
1 'polypeptide(L)'
;MGMVPDREPYAVGMVLDTPPGPGPAEVEVRRVASREDFLRSIRIAMESFGMSGRDLEEAMARADEEWETLRSNDAVVQFLALIDGEPVAQARATFTPIGVLLNGGSTLEPARGRGAYRALVRARWDEAERRGARCLVTQAGAMSRPILARLGFREVCDIRILLDRGAAGARGPADG
;
A
#
# COMPACT_ATOMS: atom_id res chain seq x y z
N MET A 1 -31.85 4.71 10.80
CA MET A 1 -30.57 4.75 10.06
C MET A 1 -30.02 3.36 10.05
N GLY A 2 -29.98 2.70 8.90
CA GLY A 2 -29.51 1.30 8.78
C GLY A 2 -28.24 1.26 7.97
N MET A 3 -27.10 0.97 8.61
CA MET A 3 -25.89 0.56 7.90
C MET A 3 -26.12 -0.83 7.32
N VAL A 4 -25.73 -1.03 6.07
CA VAL A 4 -25.82 -2.33 5.38
C VAL A 4 -24.42 -2.76 4.93
N PRO A 5 -24.11 -4.06 4.98
CA PRO A 5 -22.85 -4.56 4.42
C PRO A 5 -22.75 -4.24 2.94
N ASP A 6 -21.55 -3.81 2.50
CA ASP A 6 -21.24 -3.64 1.06
C ASP A 6 -21.01 -5.00 0.41
N ARG A 7 -20.10 -5.78 0.98
CA ARG A 7 -19.73 -7.14 0.56
C ARG A 7 -19.37 -8.00 1.76
N GLU A 8 -19.42 -9.30 1.57
CA GLU A 8 -19.08 -10.25 2.62
C GLU A 8 -18.09 -11.33 2.10
N PRO A 9 -16.90 -11.46 2.69
CA PRO A 9 -16.15 -10.43 3.42
C PRO A 9 -15.53 -9.43 2.44
N TYR A 10 -15.46 -8.16 2.81
CA TYR A 10 -14.78 -7.15 1.97
C TYR A 10 -13.28 -7.42 1.89
N ALA A 11 -12.66 -7.68 3.00
CA ALA A 11 -11.25 -8.01 3.13
C ALA A 11 -11.02 -8.84 4.39
N VAL A 12 -9.78 -9.31 4.57
CA VAL A 12 -9.32 -9.94 5.81
C VAL A 12 -8.18 -9.14 6.42
N GLY A 13 -8.14 -9.05 7.74
CA GLY A 13 -6.98 -8.58 8.47
C GLY A 13 -5.92 -9.67 8.51
N MET A 14 -4.69 -9.32 8.18
CA MET A 14 -3.56 -10.25 8.16
C MET A 14 -2.39 -9.70 8.96
N VAL A 15 -1.65 -10.60 9.62
CA VAL A 15 -0.47 -10.27 10.41
C VAL A 15 0.72 -11.13 10.02
N LEU A 16 1.90 -10.53 10.02
CA LEU A 16 3.20 -11.20 9.91
C LEU A 16 4.01 -10.85 11.16
N ASP A 17 4.38 -11.86 11.93
CA ASP A 17 5.13 -11.76 13.19
C ASP A 17 6.45 -12.55 13.18
N THR A 18 6.84 -13.02 12.01
CA THR A 18 8.12 -13.67 11.74
C THR A 18 8.78 -13.04 10.50
N PRO A 19 10.13 -13.01 10.41
CA PRO A 19 10.80 -12.42 9.27
C PRO A 19 10.37 -13.08 7.94
N PRO A 20 9.93 -12.31 6.94
CA PRO A 20 9.69 -12.86 5.61
C PRO A 20 11.00 -13.31 4.95
N GLY A 21 10.89 -14.23 4.01
CA GLY A 21 12.04 -14.60 3.18
C GLY A 21 12.62 -13.38 2.44
N PRO A 22 13.88 -13.47 1.98
CA PRO A 22 14.53 -12.38 1.26
C PRO A 22 13.80 -12.05 -0.04
N GLY A 23 13.91 -10.80 -0.46
CA GLY A 23 13.54 -10.38 -1.81
C GLY A 23 14.45 -11.02 -2.86
N PRO A 24 14.05 -11.01 -4.16
CA PRO A 24 14.94 -11.41 -5.24
C PRO A 24 16.16 -10.49 -5.32
N ALA A 25 17.33 -11.06 -5.64
CA ALA A 25 18.59 -10.29 -5.70
C ALA A 25 18.59 -9.20 -6.79
N GLU A 26 17.81 -9.41 -7.85
CA GLU A 26 17.65 -8.46 -8.95
C GLU A 26 16.74 -7.27 -8.65
N VAL A 27 16.09 -7.26 -7.48
CA VAL A 27 15.21 -6.17 -7.07
C VAL A 27 15.90 -5.32 -6.02
N GLU A 28 16.27 -4.11 -6.40
CA GLU A 28 16.73 -3.10 -5.47
C GLU A 28 15.53 -2.46 -4.76
N VAL A 29 15.66 -2.21 -3.45
CA VAL A 29 14.64 -1.44 -2.71
C VAL A 29 15.30 -0.26 -2.05
N ARG A 30 14.72 0.93 -2.25
CA ARG A 30 15.18 2.15 -1.59
C ARG A 30 14.05 2.91 -0.93
N ARG A 31 14.37 3.62 0.13
CA ARG A 31 13.45 4.56 0.79
C ARG A 31 13.24 5.78 -0.11
N VAL A 32 12.01 6.25 -0.20
CA VAL A 32 11.68 7.54 -0.81
C VAL A 32 12.25 8.65 0.07
N ALA A 33 13.28 9.32 -0.43
CA ALA A 33 14.00 10.37 0.28
C ALA A 33 14.04 11.70 -0.49
N SER A 34 13.53 11.72 -1.72
CA SER A 34 13.44 12.91 -2.56
C SER A 34 12.02 13.13 -3.08
N ARG A 35 11.70 14.39 -3.41
CA ARG A 35 10.45 14.74 -4.08
C ARG A 35 10.30 13.99 -5.41
N GLU A 36 11.38 13.80 -6.14
CA GLU A 36 11.36 13.05 -7.41
C GLU A 36 10.91 11.61 -7.21
N ASP A 37 11.47 10.90 -6.23
CA ASP A 37 11.06 9.53 -5.91
C ASP A 37 9.61 9.48 -5.42
N PHE A 38 9.17 10.49 -4.69
CA PHE A 38 7.78 10.60 -4.26
C PHE A 38 6.83 10.73 -5.47
N LEU A 39 7.13 11.59 -6.42
CA LEU A 39 6.34 11.74 -7.65
C LEU A 39 6.31 10.45 -8.49
N ARG A 40 7.43 9.73 -8.55
CA ARG A 40 7.49 8.40 -9.19
C ARG A 40 6.56 7.41 -8.50
N SER A 41 6.53 7.43 -7.16
CA SER A 41 5.66 6.53 -6.38
C SER A 41 4.17 6.82 -6.60
N ILE A 42 3.77 8.08 -6.74
CA ILE A 42 2.39 8.47 -7.10
C ILE A 42 2.03 7.90 -8.48
N ARG A 43 2.88 8.11 -9.49
CA ARG A 43 2.64 7.60 -10.85
C ARG A 43 2.48 6.08 -10.86
N ILE A 44 3.37 5.35 -10.18
CA ILE A 44 3.28 3.90 -10.05
C ILE A 44 1.95 3.49 -9.40
N ALA A 45 1.53 4.18 -8.34
CA ALA A 45 0.25 3.89 -7.69
C ALA A 45 -0.92 4.10 -8.65
N MET A 46 -1.02 5.25 -9.29
CA MET A 46 -2.10 5.59 -10.21
C MET A 46 -2.17 4.59 -11.38
N GLU A 47 -1.06 4.34 -12.05
CA GLU A 47 -0.98 3.42 -13.18
C GLU A 47 -1.33 1.99 -12.78
N SER A 48 -0.84 1.51 -11.63
CA SER A 48 -1.11 0.16 -11.13
C SER A 48 -2.59 -0.11 -10.87
N PHE A 49 -3.37 0.94 -10.57
CA PHE A 49 -4.82 0.88 -10.36
C PHE A 49 -5.64 1.29 -11.58
N GLY A 50 -4.98 1.51 -12.73
CA GLY A 50 -5.64 1.90 -13.97
C GLY A 50 -6.17 3.34 -13.96
N MET A 51 -5.71 4.16 -13.04
CA MET A 51 -6.06 5.58 -12.95
C MET A 51 -5.19 6.38 -13.92
N SER A 52 -5.81 7.26 -14.68
CA SER A 52 -5.12 8.08 -15.69
C SER A 52 -5.83 9.42 -15.89
N GLY A 53 -5.27 10.28 -16.73
CA GLY A 53 -5.89 11.56 -17.06
C GLY A 53 -6.13 12.40 -15.82
N ARG A 54 -7.40 12.77 -15.59
CA ARG A 54 -7.82 13.66 -14.50
C ARG A 54 -7.41 13.19 -13.11
N ASP A 55 -7.54 11.88 -12.84
CA ASP A 55 -7.16 11.32 -11.53
C ASP A 55 -5.68 11.52 -11.24
N LEU A 56 -4.83 11.31 -12.24
CA LEU A 56 -3.39 11.55 -12.13
C LEU A 56 -3.09 13.04 -11.97
N GLU A 57 -3.74 13.92 -12.73
CA GLU A 57 -3.58 15.37 -12.59
C GLU A 57 -3.94 15.86 -11.19
N GLU A 58 -5.06 15.39 -10.64
CA GLU A 58 -5.50 15.73 -9.29
C GLU A 58 -4.53 15.20 -8.22
N ALA A 59 -4.00 13.98 -8.38
CA ALA A 59 -2.99 13.44 -7.47
C ALA A 59 -1.69 14.24 -7.54
N MET A 60 -1.24 14.61 -8.74
CA MET A 60 -0.03 15.42 -8.94
C MET A 60 -0.19 16.84 -8.41
N ALA A 61 -1.38 17.43 -8.49
CA ALA A 61 -1.65 18.75 -7.94
C ALA A 61 -1.52 18.82 -6.41
N ARG A 62 -1.77 17.70 -5.72
CA ARG A 62 -1.60 17.59 -4.26
C ARG A 62 -0.23 17.08 -3.82
N ALA A 63 0.62 16.72 -4.78
CA ALA A 63 1.87 16.02 -4.50
C ALA A 63 2.84 16.81 -3.60
N ASP A 64 2.86 18.14 -3.71
CA ASP A 64 3.76 18.96 -2.89
C ASP A 64 3.34 18.99 -1.42
N GLU A 65 2.05 19.13 -1.15
CA GLU A 65 1.49 19.07 0.22
C GLU A 65 1.68 17.67 0.83
N GLU A 66 1.41 16.63 0.05
CA GLU A 66 1.59 15.25 0.49
C GLU A 66 3.08 14.91 0.73
N TRP A 67 4.00 15.44 -0.08
CA TRP A 67 5.43 15.30 0.12
C TRP A 67 5.89 15.96 1.42
N GLU A 68 5.44 17.20 1.68
CA GLU A 68 5.76 17.90 2.93
C GLU A 68 5.23 17.13 4.15
N THR A 69 4.03 16.58 4.04
CA THR A 69 3.44 15.72 5.08
C THR A 69 4.26 14.43 5.29
N LEU A 70 4.66 13.77 4.21
CA LEU A 70 5.45 12.54 4.30
C LEU A 70 6.82 12.79 4.93
N ARG A 71 7.54 13.81 4.48
CA ARG A 71 8.90 14.09 4.96
C ARG A 71 8.96 14.62 6.40
N SER A 72 7.87 15.21 6.89
CA SER A 72 7.74 15.72 8.26
C SER A 72 7.18 14.70 9.26
N ASN A 73 6.73 13.53 8.79
CA ASN A 73 6.11 12.51 9.61
C ASN A 73 6.96 11.23 9.69
N ASP A 74 7.75 11.11 10.74
CA ASP A 74 8.62 9.95 10.97
C ASP A 74 7.85 8.62 11.17
N ALA A 75 6.56 8.68 11.46
CA ALA A 75 5.74 7.48 11.56
C ALA A 75 5.40 6.87 10.19
N VAL A 76 5.64 7.58 9.10
CA VAL A 76 5.33 7.08 7.74
C VAL A 76 6.62 6.93 6.94
N VAL A 77 6.81 5.75 6.36
CA VAL A 77 7.93 5.48 5.46
C VAL A 77 7.39 4.94 4.15
N GLN A 78 7.96 5.39 3.05
CA GLN A 78 7.62 4.92 1.71
C GLN A 78 8.86 4.36 1.01
N PHE A 79 8.66 3.32 0.22
CA PHE A 79 9.71 2.62 -0.50
C PHE A 79 9.37 2.51 -1.98
N LEU A 80 10.41 2.49 -2.81
CA LEU A 80 10.38 2.10 -4.21
C LEU A 80 11.13 0.78 -4.38
N ALA A 81 10.61 -0.12 -5.21
CA ALA A 81 11.35 -1.26 -5.71
C ALA A 81 11.71 -1.00 -7.17
N LEU A 82 12.99 -1.26 -7.50
CA LEU A 82 13.56 -1.05 -8.81
C LEU A 82 14.00 -2.38 -9.41
N ILE A 83 13.83 -2.52 -10.71
CA ILE A 83 14.36 -3.61 -11.51
C ILE A 83 15.11 -2.97 -12.68
N ASP A 84 16.36 -3.38 -12.89
CA ASP A 84 17.24 -2.80 -13.92
C ASP A 84 17.38 -1.25 -13.79
N GLY A 85 17.34 -0.75 -12.54
CA GLY A 85 17.42 0.67 -12.22
C GLY A 85 16.10 1.45 -12.35
N GLU A 86 15.05 0.84 -12.91
CA GLU A 86 13.74 1.50 -13.11
C GLU A 86 12.78 1.21 -11.95
N PRO A 87 12.15 2.23 -11.35
CA PRO A 87 11.12 2.06 -10.33
C PRO A 87 9.87 1.40 -10.91
N VAL A 88 9.52 0.23 -10.39
CA VAL A 88 8.41 -0.61 -10.89
C VAL A 88 7.34 -0.89 -9.85
N ALA A 89 7.63 -0.63 -8.58
CA ALA A 89 6.66 -0.83 -7.50
C ALA A 89 6.91 0.17 -6.38
N GLN A 90 5.88 0.43 -5.61
CA GLN A 90 5.95 1.28 -4.43
C GLN A 90 5.15 0.69 -3.27
N ALA A 91 5.49 1.05 -2.05
CA ALA A 91 4.71 0.68 -0.89
C ALA A 91 5.00 1.61 0.30
N ARG A 92 3.98 1.79 1.13
CA ARG A 92 4.03 2.61 2.34
C ARG A 92 3.94 1.73 3.59
N ALA A 93 4.56 2.16 4.67
CA ALA A 93 4.44 1.60 6.00
C ALA A 93 4.14 2.73 6.99
N THR A 94 3.14 2.53 7.85
CA THR A 94 2.79 3.45 8.92
C THR A 94 3.11 2.80 10.26
N PHE A 95 4.01 3.40 11.01
CA PHE A 95 4.45 2.92 12.31
C PHE A 95 3.49 3.36 13.41
N THR A 96 3.08 2.43 14.25
CA THR A 96 2.25 2.67 15.43
C THR A 96 2.95 2.12 16.66
N PRO A 97 2.52 2.46 17.88
CA PRO A 97 3.12 1.91 19.10
C PRO A 97 3.07 0.38 19.23
N ILE A 98 2.16 -0.30 18.51
CA ILE A 98 1.94 -1.73 18.64
C ILE A 98 2.35 -2.55 17.41
N GLY A 99 2.67 -1.91 16.28
CA GLY A 99 3.05 -2.60 15.05
C GLY A 99 3.09 -1.67 13.85
N VAL A 100 3.30 -2.24 12.67
CA VAL A 100 3.44 -1.49 11.42
C VAL A 100 2.30 -1.84 10.47
N LEU A 101 1.52 -0.84 10.11
CA LEU A 101 0.47 -0.98 9.10
C LEU A 101 1.08 -0.86 7.71
N LEU A 102 0.91 -1.91 6.90
CA LEU A 102 1.26 -1.91 5.49
C LEU A 102 0.09 -1.41 4.66
N ASN A 103 0.30 -0.35 3.91
CA ASN A 103 -0.70 0.23 3.03
C ASN A 103 -0.11 0.67 1.69
N GLY A 104 -0.97 0.88 0.71
CA GLY A 104 -0.63 1.48 -0.58
C GLY A 104 0.37 0.69 -1.44
N GLY A 105 0.55 -0.61 -1.21
CA GLY A 105 1.47 -1.42 -2.03
C GLY A 105 0.93 -1.67 -3.43
N SER A 106 1.69 -1.31 -4.46
CA SER A 106 1.32 -1.52 -5.87
C SER A 106 2.55 -1.81 -6.73
N THR A 107 2.32 -2.54 -7.83
CA THR A 107 3.35 -2.93 -8.79
C THR A 107 2.80 -2.75 -10.20
N LEU A 108 3.57 -2.09 -11.06
CA LEU A 108 3.25 -1.93 -12.49
C LEU A 108 3.02 -3.30 -13.14
N GLU A 109 2.04 -3.38 -14.00
CA GLU A 109 1.61 -4.64 -14.62
C GLU A 109 2.76 -5.42 -15.28
N PRO A 110 3.65 -4.81 -16.08
CA PRO A 110 4.77 -5.53 -16.72
C PRO A 110 5.80 -6.11 -15.73
N ALA A 111 5.83 -5.60 -14.49
CA ALA A 111 6.77 -6.04 -13.45
C ALA A 111 6.13 -7.03 -12.45
N ARG A 112 4.84 -7.35 -12.60
CA ARG A 112 4.18 -8.35 -11.75
C ARG A 112 4.83 -9.72 -11.91
N GLY A 113 4.84 -10.50 -10.84
CA GLY A 113 5.49 -11.83 -10.84
C GLY A 113 7.01 -11.81 -10.68
N ARG A 114 7.69 -10.68 -10.84
CA ARG A 114 9.15 -10.54 -10.70
C ARG A 114 9.63 -10.32 -9.26
N GLY A 115 8.75 -10.39 -8.27
CA GLY A 115 9.10 -10.37 -6.85
C GLY A 115 9.27 -8.97 -6.23
N ALA A 116 9.00 -7.88 -6.95
CA ALA A 116 9.10 -6.50 -6.44
C ALA A 116 8.26 -6.29 -5.15
N TYR A 117 7.03 -6.82 -5.12
CA TYR A 117 6.19 -6.74 -3.93
C TYR A 117 6.78 -7.50 -2.73
N ARG A 118 7.39 -8.69 -2.95
CA ARG A 118 8.08 -9.46 -1.90
C ARG A 118 9.27 -8.68 -1.33
N ALA A 119 10.07 -8.06 -2.20
CA ALA A 119 11.18 -7.21 -1.78
C ALA A 119 10.70 -6.02 -0.94
N LEU A 120 9.58 -5.38 -1.32
CA LEU A 120 8.96 -4.30 -0.55
C LEU A 120 8.42 -4.77 0.81
N VAL A 121 7.87 -5.99 0.93
CA VAL A 121 7.47 -6.55 2.23
C VAL A 121 8.70 -6.76 3.11
N ARG A 122 9.78 -7.33 2.54
CA ARG A 122 11.04 -7.53 3.27
C ARG A 122 11.62 -6.20 3.77
N ALA A 123 11.73 -5.19 2.93
CA ALA A 123 12.28 -3.89 3.31
C ALA A 123 11.46 -3.20 4.44
N ARG A 124 10.13 -3.36 4.42
CA ARG A 124 9.26 -2.84 5.49
C ARG A 124 9.41 -3.63 6.79
N TRP A 125 9.67 -4.93 6.71
CA TRP A 125 10.03 -5.76 7.86
C TRP A 125 11.37 -5.28 8.47
N ASP A 126 12.41 -5.13 7.66
CA ASP A 126 13.73 -4.70 8.12
C ASP A 126 13.68 -3.33 8.80
N GLU A 127 12.88 -2.40 8.25
CA GLU A 127 12.65 -1.09 8.88
C GLU A 127 11.85 -1.23 10.19
N ALA A 128 10.88 -2.14 10.24
CA ALA A 128 10.13 -2.43 11.46
C ALA A 128 11.04 -2.97 12.57
N GLU A 129 11.87 -3.95 12.24
CA GLU A 129 12.84 -4.55 13.15
C GLU A 129 13.85 -3.51 13.66
N ARG A 130 14.39 -2.65 12.77
CA ARG A 130 15.28 -1.55 13.13
C ARG A 130 14.65 -0.57 14.13
N ARG A 131 13.33 -0.38 14.07
CA ARG A 131 12.55 0.48 14.99
C ARG A 131 11.99 -0.27 16.20
N GLY A 132 12.27 -1.57 16.35
CA GLY A 132 11.79 -2.37 17.47
C GLY A 132 10.33 -2.79 17.37
N ALA A 133 9.69 -2.62 16.21
CA ALA A 133 8.33 -3.13 15.97
C ALA A 133 8.37 -4.64 15.72
N ARG A 134 7.34 -5.37 16.22
CA ARG A 134 7.35 -6.83 16.27
C ARG A 134 6.42 -7.50 15.26
N CYS A 135 5.62 -6.74 14.53
CA CYS A 135 4.72 -7.31 13.55
C CYS A 135 4.36 -6.30 12.45
N LEU A 136 4.07 -6.84 11.28
CA LEU A 136 3.42 -6.12 10.19
C LEU A 136 1.96 -6.53 10.14
N VAL A 137 1.08 -5.56 9.97
CA VAL A 137 -0.35 -5.79 9.80
C VAL A 137 -0.84 -5.18 8.49
N THR A 138 -1.83 -5.80 7.88
CA THR A 138 -2.44 -5.27 6.65
C THR A 138 -3.87 -5.78 6.50
N GLN A 139 -4.62 -5.11 5.65
CA GLN A 139 -5.86 -5.67 5.12
C GLN A 139 -5.62 -6.22 3.71
N ALA A 140 -6.22 -7.37 3.41
CA ALA A 140 -6.05 -8.06 2.15
C ALA A 140 -7.40 -8.35 1.50
N GLY A 141 -7.59 -7.85 0.30
CA GLY A 141 -8.69 -8.25 -0.58
C GLY A 141 -8.38 -9.55 -1.33
N ALA A 142 -9.30 -9.98 -2.17
CA ALA A 142 -9.23 -11.26 -2.88
C ALA A 142 -7.93 -11.46 -3.69
N MET A 143 -7.39 -10.40 -4.30
CA MET A 143 -6.16 -10.50 -5.10
C MET A 143 -4.88 -10.57 -4.24
N SER A 144 -4.80 -9.81 -3.15
CA SER A 144 -3.59 -9.73 -2.33
C SER A 144 -3.49 -10.84 -1.27
N ARG A 145 -4.64 -11.36 -0.79
CA ARG A 145 -4.71 -12.40 0.23
C ARG A 145 -3.84 -13.63 -0.07
N PRO A 146 -3.91 -14.28 -1.25
CA PRO A 146 -3.06 -15.44 -1.55
C PRO A 146 -1.58 -15.09 -1.69
N ILE A 147 -1.25 -13.86 -2.07
CA ILE A 147 0.14 -13.38 -2.17
C ILE A 147 0.71 -13.23 -0.76
N LEU A 148 0.00 -12.55 0.12
CA LEU A 148 0.42 -12.32 1.51
C LEU A 148 0.51 -13.63 2.31
N ALA A 149 -0.42 -14.56 2.12
CA ALA A 149 -0.36 -15.89 2.75
C ALA A 149 0.94 -16.63 2.37
N ARG A 150 1.35 -16.57 1.10
CA ARG A 150 2.65 -17.15 0.64
C ARG A 150 3.87 -16.44 1.22
N LEU A 151 3.73 -15.20 1.67
CA LEU A 151 4.79 -14.44 2.34
C LEU A 151 4.81 -14.68 3.87
N GLY A 152 3.94 -15.55 4.38
CA GLY A 152 3.90 -15.93 5.79
C GLY A 152 2.87 -15.14 6.62
N PHE A 153 2.09 -14.24 6.01
CA PHE A 153 1.00 -13.59 6.72
C PHE A 153 -0.10 -14.60 7.05
N ARG A 154 -0.60 -14.54 8.28
CA ARG A 154 -1.78 -15.30 8.73
C ARG A 154 -2.99 -14.39 8.88
N GLU A 155 -4.16 -14.91 8.59
CA GLU A 155 -5.41 -14.20 8.76
C GLU A 155 -5.81 -14.17 10.24
N VAL A 156 -6.35 -13.04 10.68
CA VAL A 156 -6.72 -12.82 12.08
C VAL A 156 -8.16 -12.34 12.27
N CYS A 157 -8.77 -11.71 11.28
CA CYS A 157 -10.16 -11.27 11.36
C CYS A 157 -10.73 -11.00 9.95
N ASP A 158 -12.05 -11.04 9.85
CA ASP A 158 -12.79 -10.49 8.72
C ASP A 158 -12.93 -8.96 8.86
N ILE A 159 -12.86 -8.27 7.73
CA ILE A 159 -13.12 -6.83 7.65
C ILE A 159 -14.39 -6.64 6.84
N ARG A 160 -15.38 -5.97 7.43
CA ARG A 160 -16.66 -5.66 6.79
C ARG A 160 -16.79 -4.16 6.63
N ILE A 161 -17.13 -3.71 5.43
CA ILE A 161 -17.48 -2.32 5.18
C ILE A 161 -19.00 -2.19 5.29
N LEU A 162 -19.43 -1.25 6.10
CA LEU A 162 -20.84 -0.89 6.27
C LEU A 162 -21.10 0.41 5.53
N LEU A 163 -22.11 0.41 4.66
CA LEU A 163 -22.54 1.58 3.92
C LEU A 163 -23.71 2.23 4.63
N ASP A 164 -23.64 3.54 4.85
CA ASP A 164 -24.79 4.34 5.27
C ASP A 164 -25.57 4.77 4.02
N ARG A 165 -26.72 4.14 3.79
CA ARG A 165 -27.60 4.48 2.66
C ARG A 165 -28.20 5.88 2.74
N GLY A 166 -28.24 6.49 3.92
CA GLY A 166 -28.68 7.88 4.10
C GLY A 166 -27.70 8.89 3.50
N ALA A 167 -26.39 8.59 3.52
CA ALA A 167 -25.36 9.44 2.93
C ALA A 167 -25.22 9.27 1.40
N ALA A 168 -25.59 8.11 0.86
CA ALA A 168 -25.53 7.84 -0.58
C ALA A 168 -26.61 8.59 -1.39
N GLY A 169 -27.71 8.99 -0.76
CA GLY A 169 -28.77 9.78 -1.39
C GLY A 169 -28.45 11.28 -1.56
N ALA A 170 -27.36 11.77 -0.97
CA ALA A 170 -26.96 13.18 -1.05
C ALA A 170 -26.03 13.51 -2.24
N ARG A 171 -25.56 12.52 -2.98
CA ARG A 171 -24.88 12.72 -4.27
C ARG A 171 -25.88 12.40 -5.36
N GLY A 172 -26.65 13.42 -5.76
CA GLY A 172 -27.50 13.36 -6.95
C GLY A 172 -26.68 13.02 -8.19
N PRO A 173 -27.30 12.45 -9.24
CA PRO A 173 -26.62 12.21 -10.49
C PRO A 173 -26.03 13.53 -10.99
N ALA A 174 -24.75 13.54 -11.30
CA ALA A 174 -24.15 14.63 -12.05
C ALA A 174 -24.78 14.56 -13.45
N ASP A 175 -25.77 15.42 -13.68
CA ASP A 175 -26.35 15.68 -14.98
C ASP A 175 -25.30 16.33 -15.88
N GLY A 176 -25.13 15.76 -17.10
CA GLY A 176 -24.52 16.39 -18.27
C GLY A 176 -23.30 15.67 -18.83
#